data_57eb24c6bc4a58dc2d0763971f7e6abe
#
_entry.id   57eb24c6bc4a58dc2d0763971f7e6abe
#
_cell.length_a   1.000
_cell.length_b   1.000
_cell.length_c   1.000
_cell.angle_alpha   90.00
_cell.angle_beta   90.00
_cell.angle_gamma   90.00
#
_symmetry.space_group_name_H-M   'P 1'
#
loop_
_entity.id
_entity.type
_entity.pdbx_description
1 polymer ?
#
loop_
_entity_poly.entity_id
_entity_poly.type
_entity_poly.pdbx_seq_one_letter_code
_entity_poly.pdbx_strand_id
1 'polypeptide(L)'
;MKTEKTKEIENYLFLFLQKRGTFCCPEVKMGMGNVGKHGIVDYLSMTTRGIVTCYEIKVTKEDLVNSSHGHNFYGNYNFYVIPIGLYSKIKDFVPKHVGVIGFDIEGHAKYLKEAKFMTIRNLSSIKLYLIRSLYREFQKAMKYRLNIAKNIEF
;
A
#
# COMPACT_ATOMS: atom_id res chain seq x y z
N MET A 1 -1.79 -1.73 -16.50
CA MET A 1 -1.68 -0.25 -16.34
C MET A 1 -2.69 0.17 -15.28
N LYS A 2 -2.28 0.97 -14.29
CA LYS A 2 -3.20 1.46 -13.24
C LYS A 2 -4.19 2.45 -13.83
N THR A 3 -5.46 2.34 -13.43
CA THR A 3 -6.50 3.30 -13.83
C THR A 3 -6.29 4.66 -13.15
N GLU A 4 -6.86 5.73 -13.70
CA GLU A 4 -6.82 7.06 -13.06
C GLU A 4 -7.41 7.04 -11.64
N LYS A 5 -8.48 6.27 -11.44
CA LYS A 5 -9.09 6.09 -10.11
C LYS A 5 -8.15 5.42 -9.11
N THR A 6 -7.38 4.43 -9.56
CA THR A 6 -6.37 3.78 -8.71
C THR A 6 -5.29 4.77 -8.30
N LYS A 7 -4.79 5.59 -9.24
CA LYS A 7 -3.78 6.62 -8.96
C LYS A 7 -4.28 7.68 -7.99
N GLU A 8 -5.55 8.09 -8.13
CA GLU A 8 -6.19 9.04 -7.22
C GLU A 8 -6.20 8.50 -5.78
N ILE A 9 -6.64 7.26 -5.60
CA ILE A 9 -6.65 6.59 -4.27
C ILE A 9 -5.23 6.42 -3.72
N GLU A 10 -4.25 6.08 -4.57
CA GLU A 10 -2.83 6.02 -4.16
C GLU A 10 -2.34 7.37 -3.62
N ASN A 11 -2.67 8.46 -4.29
CA ASN A 11 -2.29 9.81 -3.85
C ASN A 11 -2.92 10.16 -2.50
N TYR A 12 -4.20 9.87 -2.32
CA TYR A 12 -4.90 10.08 -1.06
C TYR A 12 -4.28 9.23 0.08
N LEU A 13 -3.98 7.97 -0.19
CA LEU A 13 -3.33 7.08 0.76
C LEU A 13 -1.93 7.59 1.13
N PHE A 14 -1.14 8.02 0.16
CA PHE A 14 0.17 8.59 0.40
C PHE A 14 0.09 9.79 1.37
N LEU A 15 -0.81 10.73 1.12
CA LEU A 15 -1.02 11.89 1.99
C LEU A 15 -1.51 11.50 3.39
N PHE A 16 -2.42 10.56 3.46
CA PHE A 16 -2.95 10.01 4.72
C PHE A 16 -1.86 9.37 5.59
N LEU A 17 -0.87 8.73 4.98
CA LEU A 17 0.22 8.03 5.66
C LEU A 17 1.38 8.96 6.08
N GLN A 18 1.35 10.26 5.74
CA GLN A 18 2.37 11.23 6.12
C GLN A 18 2.22 11.62 7.60
N LYS A 19 2.68 10.72 8.49
CA LYS A 19 2.65 10.90 9.95
C LYS A 19 4.06 10.77 10.52
N ARG A 20 4.38 11.59 11.52
CA ARG A 20 5.65 11.50 12.23
C ARG A 20 5.84 10.09 12.81
N GLY A 21 7.02 9.52 12.59
CA GLY A 21 7.33 8.18 13.07
C GLY A 21 6.71 7.05 12.26
N THR A 22 6.17 7.35 11.09
CA THR A 22 5.68 6.35 10.12
C THR A 22 6.45 6.45 8.83
N PHE A 23 6.95 5.32 8.35
CA PHE A 23 7.63 5.18 7.08
C PHE A 23 6.74 4.38 6.14
N CYS A 24 6.53 4.84 4.93
CA CYS A 24 5.70 4.12 3.96
C CYS A 24 6.36 4.06 2.59
N CYS A 25 6.04 3.03 1.84
CA CYS A 25 6.54 2.82 0.49
C CYS A 25 5.47 2.15 -0.38
N PRO A 26 5.28 2.63 -1.63
CA PRO A 26 4.46 1.94 -2.60
C PRO A 26 5.17 0.71 -3.16
N GLU A 27 4.38 -0.24 -3.66
CA GLU A 27 4.84 -1.40 -4.43
C GLU A 27 6.00 -2.16 -3.76
N VAL A 28 5.81 -2.53 -2.50
CA VAL A 28 6.83 -3.27 -1.75
C VAL A 28 6.83 -4.73 -2.16
N LYS A 29 7.93 -5.16 -2.80
CA LYS A 29 8.14 -6.55 -3.17
C LYS A 29 8.45 -7.39 -1.94
N MET A 30 7.63 -8.39 -1.68
CA MET A 30 7.81 -9.35 -0.59
C MET A 30 8.66 -10.52 -1.08
N GLY A 31 9.68 -10.85 -0.31
CA GLY A 31 10.61 -11.94 -0.60
C GLY A 31 11.90 -11.51 -1.31
N MET A 32 12.87 -12.43 -1.32
CA MET A 32 14.16 -12.32 -2.01
C MET A 32 14.08 -13.16 -3.28
N GLY A 33 14.36 -12.59 -4.45
CA GLY A 33 14.35 -13.30 -5.73
C GLY A 33 13.13 -12.99 -6.60
N ASN A 34 12.71 -13.95 -7.44
CA ASN A 34 11.62 -13.77 -8.38
C ASN A 34 10.29 -13.50 -7.68
N VAL A 35 9.63 -12.45 -8.11
CA VAL A 35 8.39 -11.88 -7.55
C VAL A 35 7.22 -12.85 -7.48
N GLY A 36 7.29 -14.00 -8.14
CA GLY A 36 6.18 -14.94 -8.28
C GLY A 36 5.73 -15.68 -7.02
N LYS A 37 6.54 -15.70 -5.94
CA LYS A 37 6.20 -16.48 -4.74
C LYS A 37 5.49 -15.69 -3.63
N HIS A 38 5.74 -14.40 -3.50
CA HIS A 38 5.26 -13.62 -2.34
C HIS A 38 4.49 -12.36 -2.70
N GLY A 39 4.49 -11.97 -3.98
CA GLY A 39 3.71 -10.85 -4.50
C GLY A 39 4.29 -9.46 -4.16
N ILE A 40 3.52 -8.47 -4.53
CA ILE A 40 3.81 -7.04 -4.29
C ILE A 40 2.66 -6.48 -3.46
N VAL A 41 2.98 -5.82 -2.36
CA VAL A 41 2.03 -5.06 -1.55
C VAL A 41 1.88 -3.68 -2.16
N ASP A 42 0.66 -3.21 -2.42
CA ASP A 42 0.43 -1.91 -3.04
C ASP A 42 1.03 -0.76 -2.23
N TYR A 43 0.83 -0.78 -0.91
CA TYR A 43 1.50 0.09 0.06
C TYR A 43 1.84 -0.67 1.34
N LEU A 44 2.99 -0.38 1.90
CA LEU A 44 3.38 -0.87 3.22
C LEU A 44 3.84 0.31 4.07
N SER A 45 3.37 0.38 5.29
CA SER A 45 3.89 1.31 6.30
C SER A 45 4.47 0.58 7.49
N MET A 46 5.44 1.21 8.13
CA MET A 46 6.04 0.74 9.39
C MET A 46 6.22 1.93 10.33
N THR A 47 5.83 1.75 11.58
CA THR A 47 6.08 2.73 12.62
C THR A 47 7.47 2.54 13.23
N THR A 48 7.98 3.56 13.94
CA THR A 48 9.22 3.46 14.73
C THR A 48 9.17 2.36 15.80
N ARG A 49 7.97 1.92 16.20
CA ARG A 49 7.77 0.80 17.11
C ARG A 49 7.75 -0.56 16.42
N GLY A 50 7.94 -0.60 15.09
CA GLY A 50 7.94 -1.84 14.32
C GLY A 50 6.55 -2.39 13.98
N ILE A 51 5.48 -1.60 14.13
CA ILE A 51 4.15 -2.00 13.68
C ILE A 51 4.06 -1.83 12.17
N VAL A 52 3.78 -2.93 11.50
CA VAL A 52 3.66 -3.00 10.04
C VAL A 52 2.19 -3.02 9.64
N THR A 53 1.84 -2.19 8.66
CA THR A 53 0.51 -2.19 8.06
C THR A 53 0.63 -2.35 6.54
N CYS A 54 -0.13 -3.30 5.98
CA CYS A 54 -0.24 -3.51 4.55
C CYS A 54 -1.56 -2.94 4.04
N TYR A 55 -1.51 -2.31 2.87
CA TYR A 55 -2.64 -1.70 2.20
C TYR A 55 -2.75 -2.24 0.78
N GLU A 56 -3.91 -2.76 0.43
CA GLU A 56 -4.26 -3.22 -0.91
C GLU A 56 -5.37 -2.32 -1.48
N ILE A 57 -5.09 -1.68 -2.61
CA ILE A 57 -6.02 -0.74 -3.24
C ILE A 57 -6.96 -1.50 -4.17
N LYS A 58 -8.25 -1.33 -3.96
CA LYS A 58 -9.31 -1.90 -4.80
C LYS A 58 -10.31 -0.82 -5.19
N VAL A 59 -10.48 -0.61 -6.48
CA VAL A 59 -11.37 0.45 -6.99
C VAL A 59 -12.66 -0.09 -7.57
N THR A 60 -12.76 -1.41 -7.81
CA THR A 60 -13.97 -2.10 -8.26
C THR A 60 -14.23 -3.35 -7.42
N LYS A 61 -15.49 -3.83 -7.46
CA LYS A 61 -15.85 -5.10 -6.82
C LYS A 61 -15.14 -6.28 -7.49
N GLU A 62 -15.04 -6.24 -8.80
CA GLU A 62 -14.40 -7.28 -9.62
C GLU A 62 -12.92 -7.43 -9.24
N ASP A 63 -12.21 -6.33 -9.03
CA ASP A 63 -10.81 -6.33 -8.58
C ASP A 63 -10.64 -7.05 -7.23
N LEU A 64 -11.61 -6.89 -6.35
CA LEU A 64 -11.56 -7.50 -5.03
C LEU A 64 -11.93 -8.98 -5.07
N VAL A 65 -12.97 -9.33 -5.81
CA VAL A 65 -13.50 -10.71 -5.88
C VAL A 65 -12.63 -11.61 -6.75
N ASN A 66 -12.13 -11.08 -7.87
CA ASN A 66 -11.35 -11.82 -8.88
C ASN A 66 -9.84 -11.80 -8.62
N SER A 67 -9.35 -11.22 -7.54
CA SER A 67 -7.94 -11.30 -7.18
C SER A 67 -7.59 -12.75 -6.82
N SER A 68 -7.26 -13.52 -7.85
CA SER A 68 -6.89 -14.94 -7.81
C SER A 68 -5.56 -15.22 -7.11
N HIS A 69 -4.78 -14.19 -6.87
CA HIS A 69 -3.51 -14.26 -6.17
C HIS A 69 -3.72 -13.74 -4.76
N GLY A 70 -3.90 -14.62 -3.81
CA GLY A 70 -4.17 -14.32 -2.40
C GLY A 70 -3.69 -12.94 -1.97
N HIS A 71 -4.47 -12.29 -1.17
CA HIS A 71 -4.20 -10.92 -0.75
C HIS A 71 -2.83 -10.83 -0.08
N ASN A 72 -2.02 -9.84 -0.47
CA ASN A 72 -0.66 -9.63 0.05
C ASN A 72 -0.70 -8.98 1.44
N PHE A 73 -1.32 -9.68 2.41
CA PHE A 73 -1.50 -9.22 3.77
C PHE A 73 -0.46 -9.84 4.70
N TYR A 74 0.64 -9.12 4.89
CA TYR A 74 1.79 -9.53 5.70
C TYR A 74 1.98 -8.67 6.95
N GLY A 75 1.08 -7.71 7.19
CA GLY A 75 1.19 -6.74 8.27
C GLY A 75 0.60 -7.22 9.59
N ASN A 76 0.93 -6.51 10.66
CA ASN A 76 0.20 -6.57 11.92
C ASN A 76 -1.25 -6.11 11.72
N TYR A 77 -1.44 -5.10 10.88
CA TYR A 77 -2.73 -4.66 10.40
C TYR A 77 -2.77 -4.70 8.87
N ASN A 78 -3.90 -5.08 8.32
CA ASN A 78 -4.06 -5.22 6.88
C ASN A 78 -5.38 -4.58 6.47
N PHE A 79 -5.34 -3.73 5.44
CA PHE A 79 -6.49 -2.96 4.99
C PHE A 79 -6.70 -3.08 3.48
N TYR A 80 -7.96 -3.17 3.08
CA TYR A 80 -8.35 -2.69 1.76
C TYR A 80 -8.55 -1.18 1.79
N VAL A 81 -8.07 -0.51 0.75
CA VAL A 81 -8.24 0.92 0.54
C VAL A 81 -9.09 1.12 -0.70
N ILE A 82 -10.22 1.78 -0.54
CA ILE A 82 -11.28 1.82 -1.55
C ILE A 82 -11.87 3.24 -1.69
N PRO A 83 -12.51 3.55 -2.84
CA PRO A 83 -13.49 4.63 -2.87
C PRO A 83 -14.63 4.34 -1.91
N ILE A 84 -15.05 5.31 -1.11
CA ILE A 84 -16.01 5.07 -0.01
C ILE A 84 -17.33 4.45 -0.48
N GLY A 85 -17.81 4.83 -1.66
CA GLY A 85 -19.06 4.31 -2.24
C GLY A 85 -19.00 2.82 -2.64
N LEU A 86 -17.81 2.22 -2.69
CA LEU A 86 -17.64 0.81 -3.01
C LEU A 86 -17.97 -0.12 -1.83
N TYR A 87 -17.91 0.39 -0.60
CA TYR A 87 -17.99 -0.44 0.60
C TYR A 87 -19.26 -1.28 0.69
N SER A 88 -20.42 -0.70 0.40
CA SER A 88 -21.70 -1.41 0.44
C SER A 88 -21.76 -2.64 -0.48
N LYS A 89 -20.99 -2.62 -1.57
CA LYS A 89 -20.93 -3.71 -2.56
C LYS A 89 -19.93 -4.80 -2.20
N ILE A 90 -18.95 -4.51 -1.34
CA ILE A 90 -17.84 -5.42 -1.07
C ILE A 90 -17.76 -5.92 0.37
N LYS A 91 -18.51 -5.32 1.31
CA LYS A 91 -18.39 -5.60 2.74
C LYS A 91 -18.46 -7.09 3.10
N ASP A 92 -19.30 -7.86 2.41
CA ASP A 92 -19.49 -9.29 2.67
C ASP A 92 -18.34 -10.17 2.12
N PHE A 93 -17.47 -9.59 1.29
CA PHE A 93 -16.29 -10.28 0.71
C PHE A 93 -14.99 -9.99 1.46
N VAL A 94 -15.03 -9.06 2.43
CA VAL A 94 -13.84 -8.68 3.20
C VAL A 94 -13.55 -9.71 4.28
N PRO A 95 -12.32 -10.29 4.30
CA PRO A 95 -11.96 -11.23 5.36
C PRO A 95 -12.10 -10.65 6.77
N LYS A 96 -12.38 -11.49 7.75
CA LYS A 96 -12.64 -11.04 9.13
C LYS A 96 -11.51 -10.22 9.76
N HIS A 97 -10.25 -10.54 9.43
CA HIS A 97 -9.07 -9.88 9.98
C HIS A 97 -8.66 -8.61 9.22
N VAL A 98 -9.21 -8.40 8.03
CA VAL A 98 -8.87 -7.27 7.16
C VAL A 98 -9.82 -6.11 7.46
N GLY A 99 -9.25 -4.92 7.65
CA GLY A 99 -9.98 -3.67 7.77
C GLY A 99 -10.28 -3.04 6.42
N VAL A 100 -11.04 -1.96 6.43
CA VAL A 100 -11.35 -1.17 5.23
C VAL A 100 -11.24 0.31 5.54
N ILE A 101 -10.46 1.01 4.71
CA ILE A 101 -10.38 2.47 4.69
C ILE A 101 -11.02 2.94 3.39
N GLY A 102 -12.02 3.83 3.49
CA GLY A 102 -12.66 4.48 2.36
C GLY A 102 -12.18 5.91 2.21
N PHE A 103 -11.95 6.36 0.98
CA PHE A 103 -11.70 7.75 0.65
C PHE A 103 -12.90 8.34 -0.10
N ASP A 104 -13.34 9.54 0.29
CA ASP A 104 -14.33 10.30 -0.46
C ASP A 104 -13.68 11.00 -1.67
N ILE A 105 -14.48 11.74 -2.45
CA ILE A 105 -14.00 12.45 -3.65
C ILE A 105 -13.04 13.60 -3.33
N GLU A 106 -13.03 14.08 -2.08
CA GLU A 106 -12.15 15.14 -1.61
C GLU A 106 -10.86 14.59 -0.99
N GLY A 107 -10.75 13.27 -0.88
CA GLY A 107 -9.59 12.58 -0.30
C GLY A 107 -9.63 12.46 1.22
N HIS A 108 -10.79 12.65 1.86
CA HIS A 108 -10.93 12.41 3.29
C HIS A 108 -11.09 10.91 3.56
N ALA A 109 -10.28 10.42 4.50
CA ALA A 109 -10.30 9.02 4.91
C ALA A 109 -11.36 8.73 5.97
N LYS A 110 -11.99 7.57 5.84
CA LYS A 110 -12.88 7.01 6.85
C LYS A 110 -12.56 5.55 7.09
N TYR A 111 -12.38 5.14 8.35
CA TYR A 111 -12.33 3.74 8.72
C TYR A 111 -13.74 3.15 8.67
N LEU A 112 -13.99 2.26 7.70
CA LEU A 112 -15.30 1.61 7.47
C LEU A 112 -15.38 0.26 8.19
N LYS A 113 -14.24 -0.36 8.40
CA LYS A 113 -14.08 -1.60 9.16
C LYS A 113 -12.70 -1.61 9.81
N GLU A 114 -12.63 -1.99 11.08
CA GLU A 114 -11.35 -2.14 11.77
C GLU A 114 -10.62 -3.40 11.35
N ALA A 115 -9.30 -3.32 11.28
CA ALA A 115 -8.43 -4.48 11.09
C ALA A 115 -8.14 -5.14 12.43
N LYS A 116 -7.98 -6.46 12.44
CA LYS A 116 -7.50 -7.20 13.62
C LYS A 116 -5.99 -7.29 13.61
N PHE A 117 -5.38 -7.20 14.78
CA PHE A 117 -3.95 -7.40 14.96
C PHE A 117 -3.55 -8.84 14.61
N MET A 118 -2.51 -8.97 13.79
CA MET A 118 -1.91 -10.23 13.37
C MET A 118 -0.44 -10.27 13.78
N THR A 119 0.04 -11.40 14.25
CA THR A 119 1.46 -11.56 14.59
C THR A 119 2.30 -11.74 13.33
N ILE A 120 3.40 -11.01 13.21
CA ILE A 120 4.38 -11.15 12.13
C ILE A 120 5.46 -12.14 12.56
N ARG A 121 5.72 -13.16 11.74
CA ARG A 121 6.74 -14.19 12.01
C ARG A 121 8.17 -13.71 11.70
N ASN A 122 8.35 -12.85 10.72
CA ASN A 122 9.67 -12.42 10.25
C ASN A 122 9.73 -10.92 9.98
N LEU A 123 9.72 -10.13 11.05
CA LEU A 123 9.80 -8.69 10.98
C LEU A 123 11.11 -8.19 10.35
N SER A 124 12.23 -8.88 10.59
CA SER A 124 13.53 -8.50 10.02
C SER A 124 13.53 -8.56 8.50
N SER A 125 12.91 -9.58 7.91
CA SER A 125 12.76 -9.68 6.45
C SER A 125 11.87 -8.56 5.91
N ILE A 126 10.78 -8.25 6.57
CA ILE A 126 9.88 -7.16 6.15
C ILE A 126 10.59 -5.82 6.19
N LYS A 127 11.39 -5.54 7.23
CA LYS A 127 12.25 -4.34 7.30
C LYS A 127 13.19 -4.25 6.10
N LEU A 128 13.83 -5.36 5.74
CA LEU A 128 14.74 -5.39 4.59
C LEU A 128 13.99 -5.13 3.27
N TYR A 129 12.80 -5.69 3.08
CA TYR A 129 11.99 -5.46 1.89
C TYR A 129 11.55 -4.01 1.78
N LEU A 130 11.16 -3.40 2.90
CA LEU A 130 10.82 -1.97 2.95
C LEU A 130 12.02 -1.09 2.60
N ILE A 131 13.19 -1.32 3.22
CA ILE A 131 14.42 -0.57 2.94
C ILE A 131 14.79 -0.69 1.46
N ARG A 132 14.79 -1.88 0.89
CA ARG A 132 15.07 -2.12 -0.53
C ARG A 132 14.11 -1.35 -1.43
N SER A 133 12.83 -1.34 -1.09
CA SER A 133 11.82 -0.64 -1.88
C SER A 133 11.93 0.88 -1.75
N LEU A 134 12.22 1.40 -0.56
CA LEU A 134 12.50 2.82 -0.33
C LEU A 134 13.74 3.27 -1.10
N TYR A 135 14.80 2.45 -1.14
CA TYR A 135 16.00 2.76 -1.92
C TYR A 135 15.69 2.82 -3.42
N ARG A 136 14.87 1.91 -3.92
CA ARG A 136 14.38 1.96 -5.33
C ARG A 136 13.66 3.27 -5.63
N GLU A 137 12.75 3.72 -4.75
CA GLU A 137 12.03 4.98 -4.93
C GLU A 137 12.97 6.19 -4.83
N PHE A 138 13.93 6.15 -3.89
CA PHE A 138 14.99 7.17 -3.80
C PHE A 138 15.81 7.26 -5.10
N GLN A 139 16.22 6.12 -5.67
CA GLN A 139 16.94 6.10 -6.95
C GLN A 139 16.12 6.72 -8.09
N LYS A 140 14.82 6.44 -8.16
CA LYS A 140 13.92 7.06 -9.17
C LYS A 140 13.87 8.58 -8.99
N ALA A 141 13.69 9.06 -7.76
CA ALA A 141 13.64 10.49 -7.46
C ALA A 141 14.96 11.20 -7.80
N MET A 142 16.09 10.57 -7.50
CA MET A 142 17.42 11.11 -7.83
C MET A 142 17.66 11.18 -9.33
N LYS A 143 17.28 10.15 -10.08
CA LYS A 143 17.38 10.16 -11.56
C LYS A 143 16.53 11.27 -12.16
N TYR A 144 15.30 11.45 -11.67
CA TYR A 144 14.42 12.52 -12.11
C TYR A 144 15.05 13.90 -11.85
N ARG A 145 15.57 14.14 -10.65
CA ARG A 145 16.25 15.39 -10.28
C ARG A 145 17.47 15.67 -11.16
N LEU A 146 18.30 14.66 -11.43
CA LEU A 146 19.49 14.80 -12.27
C LEU A 146 19.13 15.08 -13.74
N ASN A 147 18.06 14.47 -14.25
CA ASN A 147 17.58 14.74 -15.61
C ASN A 147 17.05 16.16 -15.76
N ILE A 148 16.34 16.68 -14.75
CA ILE A 148 15.92 18.09 -14.75
C ILE A 148 17.15 19.00 -14.75
N ALA A 149 18.16 18.75 -13.93
CA ALA A 149 19.37 19.55 -13.87
C ALA A 149 20.10 19.58 -15.23
N LYS A 150 20.21 18.46 -15.94
CA LYS A 150 20.79 18.39 -17.28
C LYS A 150 20.00 19.19 -18.34
N ASN A 151 18.69 19.30 -18.19
CA ASN A 151 17.84 20.05 -19.10
C ASN A 151 17.85 21.58 -18.82
N ILE A 152 18.44 22.02 -17.71
CA ILE A 152 18.60 23.43 -17.33
C ILE A 152 19.99 23.97 -17.68
N GLU A 153 20.97 23.10 -17.95
CA GLU A 153 22.27 23.51 -18.49
C GLU A 153 22.10 23.90 -19.96
N PHE A 154 22.03 25.21 -20.18
CA PHE A 154 22.07 25.85 -21.49
C PHE A 154 23.51 25.95 -22.01
#